data_30c6b9542f6feb05e15bfb824ceb37e3
#
_entry.id   30c6b9542f6feb05e15bfb824ceb37e3
#
_cell.length_a   1.000
_cell.length_b   1.000
_cell.length_c   1.000
_cell.angle_alpha   90.00
_cell.angle_beta   90.00
_cell.angle_gamma   90.00
#
_symmetry.space_group_name_H-M   'P 1'
#
loop_
_entity.id
_entity.type
_entity.pdbx_description
1 polymer ?
#
loop_
_entity_poly.entity_id
_entity_poly.type
_entity_poly.pdbx_seq_one_letter_code
_entity_poly.pdbx_strand_id
1 'polypeptide(L)'
;MRRAILFFLTSVFTCLAVACYDDKGSYDYRDVNEIGVDSLGKSHNVIFKKDTLKITPELKFTEDSLSLDRYAYEWLVTSSTSSEETTREVIGTERNLKYFVELKPGTYTLYLKVRDKSTGLLWMNYTSLVVRTATSLGWLVLGEDAEGFVNLDMIAMSKDTIVLYNQLSSNDLPRLKTPKSVMYTGRASSPTYAPYERLWIATGERSYHVNPSTFEGNLVNTFEPLFYSYFELPERLNPVYMIAKATSSYMNRSRTVVCEEGHVFHIASFLMGSEYTDPINRMTKSPNVLFKAYPYIFASLGYAYGGILYDTDNDQFVNYTSYSTTSSPLPDKADDAFPWVQPEERTLVYGENTMDTEGGGYGNSFALMKDAKTNGYYIYKFRASGQKVAGYEINKSLATDIDKAKLFAFASNRSILLYVVGKTLHAYDYKKGYEKKYSIEMEDEITMVKFDVFSGYGGYNDLYVATYNSTMRGTLQKYVLGTDQNTFELKPDEKCKWSGLVKVKDIDWKNGNQ
;
A
#
# COMPACT_ATOMS: atom_id res chain seq x y z
N MET A 1 -85.78 -15.61 9.93
CA MET A 1 -84.30 -15.24 9.92
C MET A 1 -83.46 -16.08 10.89
N ARG A 2 -83.81 -16.27 12.16
CA ARG A 2 -82.95 -17.03 13.12
C ARG A 2 -82.70 -18.51 12.73
N ARG A 3 -83.66 -19.23 12.10
CA ARG A 3 -83.46 -20.63 11.68
C ARG A 3 -82.54 -20.77 10.45
N ALA A 4 -82.55 -19.82 9.53
CA ALA A 4 -81.72 -19.84 8.36
C ALA A 4 -80.23 -19.55 8.69
N ILE A 5 -79.96 -18.67 9.68
CA ILE A 5 -78.64 -18.39 10.17
C ILE A 5 -78.06 -19.60 10.91
N LEU A 6 -78.88 -20.35 11.66
CA LEU A 6 -78.38 -21.52 12.36
C LEU A 6 -78.04 -22.68 11.38
N PHE A 7 -78.78 -22.82 10.31
CA PHE A 7 -78.46 -23.79 9.24
C PHE A 7 -77.18 -23.40 8.47
N PHE A 8 -76.99 -22.12 8.24
CA PHE A 8 -75.79 -21.64 7.57
C PHE A 8 -74.54 -21.81 8.45
N LEU A 9 -74.67 -21.53 9.74
CA LEU A 9 -73.58 -21.72 10.72
C LEU A 9 -73.20 -23.19 10.93
N THR A 10 -74.20 -24.09 10.99
CA THR A 10 -73.97 -25.55 11.08
C THR A 10 -73.36 -26.11 9.78
N SER A 11 -73.79 -25.65 8.61
CA SER A 11 -73.21 -26.05 7.33
C SER A 11 -71.76 -25.59 7.16
N VAL A 12 -71.41 -24.36 7.61
CA VAL A 12 -70.02 -23.86 7.59
C VAL A 12 -69.16 -24.61 8.59
N PHE A 13 -69.69 -24.97 9.76
CA PHE A 13 -68.96 -25.75 10.76
C PHE A 13 -68.68 -27.18 10.34
N THR A 14 -69.59 -27.82 9.59
CA THR A 14 -69.40 -29.17 9.00
C THR A 14 -68.38 -29.13 7.86
N CYS A 15 -68.34 -28.07 7.05
CA CYS A 15 -67.33 -27.92 6.01
C CYS A 15 -65.91 -27.68 6.57
N LEU A 16 -65.77 -26.99 7.73
CA LEU A 16 -64.49 -26.80 8.40
C LEU A 16 -64.01 -28.08 9.10
N ALA A 17 -64.84 -28.97 9.52
CA ALA A 17 -64.48 -30.26 10.13
C ALA A 17 -63.98 -31.31 9.13
N VAL A 18 -64.27 -31.17 7.84
CA VAL A 18 -63.79 -32.05 6.79
C VAL A 18 -62.50 -31.59 6.13
N ALA A 19 -62.05 -30.38 6.46
CA ALA A 19 -60.77 -29.82 5.93
C ALA A 19 -59.52 -30.31 6.66
N CYS A 20 -59.68 -31.02 7.79
CA CYS A 20 -58.55 -31.74 8.40
C CYS A 20 -58.68 -33.24 8.01
N TYR A 21 -58.54 -33.54 6.72
CA TYR A 21 -58.10 -34.85 6.32
C TYR A 21 -56.61 -34.94 6.66
N ASP A 22 -56.34 -35.61 7.79
CA ASP A 22 -54.96 -36.03 8.09
C ASP A 22 -54.55 -36.91 6.91
N ASP A 23 -53.75 -36.33 6.03
CA ASP A 23 -53.09 -37.10 4.99
C ASP A 23 -52.13 -38.06 5.68
N LYS A 24 -52.66 -39.20 6.10
CA LYS A 24 -51.85 -40.35 6.48
C LYS A 24 -51.36 -41.02 5.20
N GLY A 25 -50.76 -40.19 4.34
CA GLY A 25 -50.03 -40.70 3.22
C GLY A 25 -48.99 -41.69 3.75
N SER A 26 -49.09 -42.92 3.33
CA SER A 26 -48.02 -43.89 3.48
C SER A 26 -46.89 -43.47 2.54
N TYR A 27 -46.20 -42.41 2.94
CA TYR A 27 -44.95 -42.07 2.31
C TYR A 27 -43.94 -43.13 2.76
N ASP A 28 -43.55 -43.97 1.83
CA ASP A 28 -42.36 -44.81 1.99
C ASP A 28 -41.15 -43.87 2.08
N TYR A 29 -40.88 -43.39 3.29
CA TYR A 29 -39.66 -42.61 3.55
C TYR A 29 -38.48 -43.55 3.34
N ARG A 30 -37.82 -43.40 2.20
CA ARG A 30 -36.54 -44.03 1.99
C ARG A 30 -35.48 -43.13 2.59
N ASP A 31 -34.68 -43.69 3.44
CA ASP A 31 -33.50 -42.97 3.93
C ASP A 31 -32.68 -42.54 2.73
N VAL A 32 -32.32 -41.27 2.72
CA VAL A 32 -31.52 -40.65 1.65
C VAL A 32 -30.08 -40.67 2.11
N ASN A 33 -29.21 -41.30 1.31
CA ASN A 33 -27.77 -41.22 1.58
C ASN A 33 -27.32 -39.78 1.47
N GLU A 34 -27.03 -39.15 2.61
CA GLU A 34 -26.48 -37.78 2.66
C GLU A 34 -24.98 -37.82 2.44
N ILE A 35 -24.47 -36.81 1.72
CA ILE A 35 -23.05 -36.64 1.45
C ILE A 35 -22.53 -35.39 2.14
N GLY A 36 -21.75 -35.60 3.21
CA GLY A 36 -20.93 -34.56 3.79
C GLY A 36 -19.65 -34.33 2.93
N VAL A 37 -19.37 -33.10 2.57
CA VAL A 37 -18.16 -32.73 1.84
C VAL A 37 -17.24 -31.98 2.79
N ASP A 38 -16.18 -32.62 3.21
CA ASP A 38 -15.18 -32.07 4.14
C ASP A 38 -13.84 -31.81 3.43
N SER A 39 -12.91 -31.20 4.16
CA SER A 39 -11.51 -31.03 3.74
C SER A 39 -11.31 -30.14 2.49
N LEU A 40 -12.24 -29.24 2.19
CA LEU A 40 -12.02 -28.25 1.11
C LEU A 40 -10.99 -27.17 1.51
N GLY A 41 -10.65 -27.06 2.82
CA GLY A 41 -9.85 -25.97 3.33
C GLY A 41 -10.63 -24.65 3.46
N LYS A 42 -10.13 -23.70 4.25
CA LYS A 42 -10.79 -22.40 4.46
C LYS A 42 -10.59 -21.45 3.29
N SER A 43 -9.42 -21.48 2.68
CA SER A 43 -9.09 -20.68 1.50
C SER A 43 -7.87 -21.25 0.77
N HIS A 44 -7.79 -20.97 -0.53
CA HIS A 44 -6.65 -21.30 -1.38
C HIS A 44 -6.10 -20.03 -1.99
N ASN A 45 -4.77 -19.84 -1.90
CA ASN A 45 -4.03 -18.75 -2.54
C ASN A 45 -3.17 -19.35 -3.65
N VAL A 46 -3.34 -18.89 -4.87
CA VAL A 46 -2.66 -19.41 -6.06
C VAL A 46 -2.18 -18.28 -6.96
N ILE A 47 -1.13 -18.56 -7.71
CA ILE A 47 -0.51 -17.61 -8.66
C ILE A 47 -1.00 -17.91 -10.08
N PHE A 48 -1.54 -16.88 -10.73
CA PHE A 48 -1.99 -16.90 -12.12
C PHE A 48 -0.89 -17.38 -13.07
N LYS A 49 -1.24 -18.29 -13.97
CA LYS A 49 -0.34 -18.92 -14.99
C LYS A 49 0.97 -19.50 -14.43
N LYS A 50 0.96 -19.85 -13.15
CA LYS A 50 2.13 -20.47 -12.50
C LYS A 50 1.75 -21.68 -11.67
N ASP A 51 0.69 -21.59 -10.88
CA ASP A 51 0.32 -22.66 -9.96
C ASP A 51 -0.67 -23.66 -10.59
N THR A 52 -0.69 -24.85 -10.00
CA THR A 52 -1.74 -25.85 -10.22
C THR A 52 -2.47 -26.04 -8.89
N LEU A 53 -3.75 -25.68 -8.85
CA LEU A 53 -4.61 -25.92 -7.69
C LEU A 53 -4.95 -27.40 -7.62
N LYS A 54 -4.65 -28.03 -6.47
CA LYS A 54 -4.97 -29.43 -6.20
C LYS A 54 -5.78 -29.51 -4.92
N ILE A 55 -6.98 -30.12 -5.00
CA ILE A 55 -7.85 -30.34 -3.84
C ILE A 55 -8.36 -31.78 -3.90
N THR A 56 -8.21 -32.50 -2.80
CA THR A 56 -8.73 -33.87 -2.63
C THR A 56 -9.78 -33.81 -1.50
N PRO A 57 -11.07 -33.74 -1.83
CA PRO A 57 -12.13 -33.64 -0.82
C PRO A 57 -12.34 -34.98 -0.12
N GLU A 58 -12.65 -34.92 1.17
CA GLU A 58 -13.19 -36.06 1.91
C GLU A 58 -14.70 -36.05 1.79
N LEU A 59 -15.25 -37.19 1.34
CA LEU A 59 -16.69 -37.39 1.24
C LEU A 59 -17.14 -38.38 2.32
N LYS A 60 -18.07 -37.97 3.15
CA LYS A 60 -18.69 -38.79 4.18
C LYS A 60 -20.09 -39.14 3.75
N PHE A 61 -20.41 -40.40 3.77
CA PHE A 61 -21.73 -40.93 3.38
C PHE A 61 -22.44 -41.43 4.62
N THR A 62 -23.76 -41.21 4.74
CA THR A 62 -24.56 -41.66 5.90
C THR A 62 -24.89 -43.12 5.82
N GLU A 63 -25.13 -43.67 4.61
CA GLU A 63 -25.57 -45.05 4.46
C GLU A 63 -24.55 -45.93 3.72
N ASP A 64 -24.01 -45.49 2.62
CA ASP A 64 -23.12 -46.32 1.82
C ASP A 64 -22.18 -45.55 0.92
N SER A 65 -20.90 -45.97 0.91
CA SER A 65 -19.85 -45.45 0.02
C SER A 65 -19.77 -46.24 -1.30
N LEU A 66 -20.80 -47.00 -1.65
CA LEU A 66 -20.80 -47.87 -2.81
C LEU A 66 -20.57 -47.13 -4.10
N SER A 67 -19.51 -47.53 -4.80
CA SER A 67 -19.12 -47.15 -6.15
C SER A 67 -19.11 -45.64 -6.41
N LEU A 68 -17.92 -45.06 -6.37
CA LEU A 68 -17.65 -43.64 -6.72
C LEU A 68 -18.17 -43.26 -8.12
N ASP A 69 -18.38 -44.21 -9.01
CA ASP A 69 -18.98 -44.04 -10.36
C ASP A 69 -20.45 -43.60 -10.34
N ARG A 70 -21.14 -43.80 -9.22
CA ARG A 70 -22.51 -43.32 -9.01
C ARG A 70 -22.58 -41.80 -9.01
N TYR A 71 -21.50 -41.10 -8.62
CA TYR A 71 -21.53 -39.68 -8.43
C TYR A 71 -20.89 -38.92 -9.60
N ALA A 72 -21.44 -37.75 -9.90
CA ALA A 72 -20.85 -36.77 -10.81
C ALA A 72 -20.34 -35.56 -9.99
N TYR A 73 -19.22 -35.02 -10.35
CA TYR A 73 -18.56 -33.92 -9.66
C TYR A 73 -18.52 -32.71 -10.57
N GLU A 74 -18.65 -31.52 -9.98
CA GLU A 74 -18.49 -30.26 -10.69
C GLU A 74 -17.79 -29.26 -9.75
N TRP A 75 -16.63 -28.78 -10.17
CA TRP A 75 -15.93 -27.68 -9.52
C TRP A 75 -16.27 -26.38 -10.24
N LEU A 76 -17.03 -25.52 -9.58
CA LEU A 76 -17.53 -24.28 -10.13
C LEU A 76 -16.93 -23.09 -9.40
N VAL A 77 -16.38 -22.13 -10.12
CA VAL A 77 -15.97 -20.83 -9.57
C VAL A 77 -16.98 -19.75 -9.92
N THR A 78 -17.21 -18.85 -8.95
CA THR A 78 -18.00 -17.65 -9.16
C THR A 78 -17.24 -16.45 -8.64
N SER A 79 -17.28 -15.30 -9.35
CA SER A 79 -16.75 -14.05 -8.84
C SER A 79 -17.73 -13.44 -7.85
N SER A 80 -17.21 -12.82 -6.78
CA SER A 80 -18.01 -12.12 -5.76
C SER A 80 -18.19 -10.62 -6.07
N THR A 81 -17.78 -10.15 -7.25
CA THR A 81 -17.85 -8.73 -7.57
C THR A 81 -19.27 -8.32 -7.95
N SER A 82 -19.74 -7.24 -7.35
CA SER A 82 -21.05 -6.59 -7.57
C SER A 82 -21.17 -5.84 -8.90
N SER A 83 -20.24 -6.02 -9.83
CA SER A 83 -20.25 -5.37 -11.16
C SER A 83 -20.48 -6.39 -12.27
N GLU A 84 -21.48 -6.18 -13.02
CA GLU A 84 -22.06 -6.66 -14.29
C GLU A 84 -21.61 -7.97 -14.96
N GLU A 85 -20.43 -8.53 -14.67
CA GLU A 85 -20.05 -9.88 -15.14
C GLU A 85 -19.76 -10.80 -13.96
N THR A 86 -20.79 -11.53 -13.53
CA THR A 86 -20.59 -12.66 -12.62
C THR A 86 -19.87 -13.76 -13.38
N THR A 87 -18.56 -13.90 -13.19
CA THR A 87 -17.83 -15.05 -13.73
C THR A 87 -18.42 -16.32 -13.13
N ARG A 88 -18.87 -17.21 -13.99
CA ARG A 88 -19.30 -18.55 -13.62
C ARG A 88 -18.62 -19.54 -14.55
N GLU A 89 -17.64 -20.27 -14.02
CA GLU A 89 -16.81 -21.16 -14.83
C GLU A 89 -16.64 -22.51 -14.12
N VAL A 90 -16.76 -23.59 -14.87
CA VAL A 90 -16.47 -24.95 -14.39
C VAL A 90 -15.01 -25.25 -14.66
N ILE A 91 -14.22 -25.43 -13.59
CA ILE A 91 -12.76 -25.66 -13.66
C ILE A 91 -12.35 -27.12 -13.46
N GLY A 92 -13.30 -28.02 -13.24
CA GLY A 92 -13.07 -29.46 -13.12
C GLY A 92 -14.35 -30.26 -12.96
N THR A 93 -14.31 -31.53 -13.40
CA THR A 93 -15.44 -32.48 -13.32
C THR A 93 -15.05 -33.79 -12.63
N GLU A 94 -13.81 -33.91 -12.19
CA GLU A 94 -13.33 -35.05 -11.44
C GLU A 94 -13.52 -34.85 -9.93
N ARG A 95 -13.55 -35.94 -9.16
CA ARG A 95 -13.61 -35.88 -7.68
C ARG A 95 -12.45 -35.01 -7.14
N ASN A 96 -11.25 -35.31 -7.56
CA ASN A 96 -10.05 -34.58 -7.16
C ASN A 96 -9.78 -33.46 -8.16
N LEU A 97 -9.77 -32.22 -7.69
CA LEU A 97 -9.44 -31.09 -8.54
C LEU A 97 -7.95 -31.07 -8.83
N LYS A 98 -7.62 -30.90 -10.12
CA LYS A 98 -6.28 -30.56 -10.61
C LYS A 98 -6.44 -29.52 -11.71
N TYR A 99 -6.29 -28.24 -11.33
CA TYR A 99 -6.54 -27.12 -12.24
C TYR A 99 -5.29 -26.24 -12.36
N PHE A 100 -4.73 -26.13 -13.58
CA PHE A 100 -3.72 -25.10 -13.87
C PHE A 100 -4.40 -23.73 -13.86
N VAL A 101 -3.88 -22.78 -13.09
CA VAL A 101 -4.59 -21.52 -12.77
C VAL A 101 -4.54 -20.56 -13.95
N GLU A 102 -5.62 -20.52 -14.73
CA GLU A 102 -5.84 -19.58 -15.83
C GLU A 102 -6.91 -18.51 -15.51
N LEU A 103 -7.59 -18.63 -14.37
CA LEU A 103 -8.48 -17.59 -13.85
C LEU A 103 -7.71 -16.29 -13.64
N LYS A 104 -8.29 -15.17 -14.10
CA LYS A 104 -7.70 -13.83 -13.89
C LYS A 104 -7.50 -13.54 -12.40
N PRO A 105 -6.53 -12.69 -12.03
CA PRO A 105 -6.36 -12.28 -10.64
C PRO A 105 -7.66 -11.70 -10.04
N GLY A 106 -8.04 -12.21 -8.87
CA GLY A 106 -9.29 -11.86 -8.20
C GLY A 106 -9.63 -12.82 -7.06
N THR A 107 -10.71 -12.53 -6.37
CA THR A 107 -11.27 -13.39 -5.32
C THR A 107 -12.51 -14.09 -5.84
N TYR A 108 -12.54 -15.39 -5.66
CA TYR A 108 -13.60 -16.27 -6.13
C TYR A 108 -14.15 -17.13 -5.00
N THR A 109 -15.41 -17.55 -5.14
CA THR A 109 -15.96 -18.67 -4.37
C THR A 109 -15.86 -19.92 -5.22
N LEU A 110 -15.16 -20.95 -4.72
CA LEU A 110 -15.01 -22.24 -5.37
C LEU A 110 -15.97 -23.25 -4.74
N TYR A 111 -16.88 -23.75 -5.52
CA TYR A 111 -17.86 -24.75 -5.12
C TYR A 111 -17.45 -26.14 -5.59
N LEU A 112 -17.59 -27.14 -4.73
CA LEU A 112 -17.68 -28.54 -5.13
C LEU A 112 -19.13 -28.96 -5.06
N LYS A 113 -19.67 -29.42 -6.19
CA LYS A 113 -20.99 -30.02 -6.30
C LYS A 113 -20.84 -31.52 -6.53
N VAL A 114 -21.55 -32.30 -5.77
CA VAL A 114 -21.63 -33.76 -5.88
C VAL A 114 -23.05 -34.15 -6.20
N ARG A 115 -23.27 -34.74 -7.35
CA ARG A 115 -24.60 -35.18 -7.81
C ARG A 115 -24.69 -36.68 -7.85
N ASP A 116 -25.68 -37.27 -7.20
CA ASP A 116 -26.07 -38.67 -7.38
C ASP A 116 -26.77 -38.85 -8.73
N LYS A 117 -26.20 -39.62 -9.64
CA LYS A 117 -26.74 -39.88 -10.97
C LYS A 117 -28.03 -40.68 -10.93
N SER A 118 -28.27 -41.47 -9.87
CA SER A 118 -29.46 -42.34 -9.74
C SER A 118 -30.67 -41.59 -9.17
N THR A 119 -30.45 -40.68 -8.22
CA THR A 119 -31.53 -39.93 -7.55
C THR A 119 -31.67 -38.49 -8.02
N GLY A 120 -30.62 -37.94 -8.65
CA GLY A 120 -30.52 -36.54 -9.04
C GLY A 120 -30.24 -35.59 -7.89
N LEU A 121 -30.10 -36.08 -6.66
CA LEU A 121 -29.78 -35.24 -5.50
C LEU A 121 -28.43 -34.57 -5.63
N LEU A 122 -28.35 -33.35 -5.10
CA LEU A 122 -27.17 -32.50 -5.21
C LEU A 122 -26.71 -32.03 -3.82
N TRP A 123 -25.48 -32.31 -3.48
CA TRP A 123 -24.80 -31.76 -2.30
C TRP A 123 -23.73 -30.75 -2.75
N MET A 124 -23.51 -29.73 -1.96
CA MET A 124 -22.58 -28.66 -2.31
C MET A 124 -21.86 -28.11 -1.06
N ASN A 125 -20.57 -27.90 -1.20
CA ASN A 125 -19.78 -27.17 -0.24
C ASN A 125 -18.87 -26.19 -0.99
N TYR A 126 -18.33 -25.19 -0.30
CA TYR A 126 -17.53 -24.14 -0.92
C TYR A 126 -16.31 -23.73 -0.09
N THR A 127 -15.36 -23.11 -0.74
CA THR A 127 -14.17 -22.50 -0.15
C THR A 127 -13.82 -21.21 -0.90
N SER A 128 -12.98 -20.37 -0.30
CA SER A 128 -12.45 -19.17 -0.95
C SER A 128 -11.25 -19.54 -1.83
N LEU A 129 -11.21 -18.97 -3.04
CA LEU A 129 -10.07 -19.06 -3.96
C LEU A 129 -9.58 -17.66 -4.31
N VAL A 130 -8.33 -17.34 -3.95
CA VAL A 130 -7.68 -16.07 -4.26
C VAL A 130 -6.60 -16.32 -5.30
N VAL A 131 -6.79 -15.75 -6.49
CA VAL A 131 -5.81 -15.79 -7.58
C VAL A 131 -5.04 -14.47 -7.60
N ARG A 132 -3.72 -14.55 -7.55
CA ARG A 132 -2.83 -13.38 -7.55
C ARG A 132 -1.82 -13.44 -8.68
N THR A 133 -1.25 -12.29 -9.08
CA THR A 133 -0.02 -12.27 -9.88
C THR A 133 1.19 -12.48 -8.96
N ALA A 134 2.30 -12.96 -9.51
CA ALA A 134 3.55 -13.06 -8.75
C ALA A 134 4.00 -11.70 -8.21
N THR A 135 3.68 -10.63 -8.94
CA THR A 135 4.04 -9.24 -8.62
C THR A 135 3.01 -8.49 -7.77
N SER A 136 1.97 -9.16 -7.23
CA SER A 136 0.89 -8.47 -6.55
C SER A 136 1.26 -7.87 -5.19
N LEU A 137 2.23 -8.43 -4.49
CA LEU A 137 2.62 -8.04 -3.13
C LEU A 137 4.14 -8.11 -2.97
N GLY A 138 4.74 -7.10 -2.34
CA GLY A 138 6.15 -7.10 -1.99
C GLY A 138 6.84 -5.74 -2.08
N TRP A 139 8.16 -5.74 -1.94
CA TRP A 139 8.97 -4.54 -2.05
C TRP A 139 9.36 -4.26 -3.50
N LEU A 140 9.04 -3.08 -3.97
CA LEU A 140 9.56 -2.48 -5.20
C LEU A 140 10.92 -1.85 -4.86
N VAL A 141 11.96 -2.14 -5.64
CA VAL A 141 13.33 -1.76 -5.36
C VAL A 141 13.90 -1.03 -6.57
N LEU A 142 13.97 0.29 -6.48
CA LEU A 142 14.49 1.15 -7.54
C LEU A 142 15.97 1.46 -7.33
N GLY A 143 16.74 1.42 -8.40
CA GLY A 143 18.15 1.77 -8.33
C GLY A 143 18.82 1.82 -9.70
N GLU A 144 20.14 1.77 -9.70
CA GLU A 144 20.98 1.69 -10.90
C GLU A 144 21.37 0.24 -11.18
N ASP A 145 21.25 -0.18 -12.43
CA ASP A 145 21.79 -1.47 -12.90
C ASP A 145 23.32 -1.43 -13.00
N ALA A 146 23.94 -2.50 -13.50
CA ALA A 146 25.40 -2.61 -13.64
C ALA A 146 25.99 -1.59 -14.63
N GLU A 147 25.16 -1.05 -15.53
CA GLU A 147 25.56 -0.06 -16.54
C GLU A 147 25.25 1.38 -16.11
N GLY A 148 24.71 1.57 -14.90
CA GLY A 148 24.35 2.87 -14.33
C GLY A 148 23.03 3.43 -14.85
N PHE A 149 22.16 2.59 -15.42
CA PHE A 149 20.82 2.99 -15.82
C PHE A 149 19.80 2.62 -14.76
N VAL A 150 18.72 3.38 -14.73
CA VAL A 150 17.58 3.12 -13.83
C VAL A 150 16.95 1.78 -14.17
N ASN A 151 16.81 0.95 -13.16
CA ASN A 151 16.06 -0.29 -13.25
C ASN A 151 15.27 -0.55 -11.97
N LEU A 152 14.30 -1.46 -12.04
CA LEU A 152 13.44 -1.87 -10.97
C LEU A 152 13.62 -3.36 -10.72
N ASP A 153 13.92 -3.72 -9.49
CA ASP A 153 13.77 -5.09 -9.00
C ASP A 153 12.53 -5.18 -8.12
N MET A 154 12.05 -6.38 -7.86
CA MET A 154 10.97 -6.61 -6.91
C MET A 154 11.28 -7.82 -6.02
N ILE A 155 11.14 -7.63 -4.72
CA ILE A 155 11.10 -8.74 -3.75
C ILE A 155 9.64 -9.12 -3.59
N ALA A 156 9.19 -10.05 -4.41
CA ALA A 156 7.80 -10.47 -4.49
C ALA A 156 7.48 -11.45 -3.35
N MET A 157 6.37 -11.22 -2.63
CA MET A 157 5.98 -11.95 -1.41
C MET A 157 4.54 -12.47 -1.49
N SER A 158 4.02 -12.68 -2.70
CA SER A 158 2.62 -13.05 -2.92
C SER A 158 2.29 -14.46 -2.41
N LYS A 159 3.26 -15.36 -2.40
CA LYS A 159 3.17 -16.72 -1.86
C LYS A 159 4.49 -17.11 -1.21
N ASP A 160 5.51 -17.32 -2.02
CA ASP A 160 6.89 -17.51 -1.59
C ASP A 160 7.66 -16.23 -1.85
N THR A 161 8.69 -15.93 -1.03
CA THR A 161 9.54 -14.78 -1.29
C THR A 161 10.49 -15.10 -2.44
N ILE A 162 10.38 -14.37 -3.53
CA ILE A 162 11.24 -14.47 -4.71
C ILE A 162 11.73 -13.09 -5.14
N VAL A 163 12.94 -13.02 -5.70
CA VAL A 163 13.47 -11.79 -6.28
C VAL A 163 13.25 -11.79 -7.79
N LEU A 164 12.60 -10.76 -8.29
CA LEU A 164 12.41 -10.49 -9.71
C LEU A 164 13.36 -9.36 -10.10
N TYR A 165 14.34 -9.64 -10.93
CA TYR A 165 15.38 -8.67 -11.33
C TYR A 165 15.01 -7.96 -12.62
N ASN A 166 15.49 -6.72 -12.78
CA ASN A 166 15.51 -5.96 -14.04
C ASN A 166 14.13 -5.84 -14.71
N GLN A 167 13.10 -5.50 -13.97
CA GLN A 167 11.72 -5.49 -14.46
C GLN A 167 11.43 -4.40 -15.50
N LEU A 168 12.34 -3.43 -15.69
CA LEU A 168 12.22 -2.41 -16.74
C LEU A 168 13.00 -2.74 -18.01
N SER A 169 13.80 -3.81 -18.05
CA SER A 169 14.70 -4.10 -19.18
C SER A 169 13.98 -4.46 -20.48
N SER A 170 12.76 -4.98 -20.42
CA SER A 170 11.92 -5.32 -21.59
C SER A 170 10.84 -4.28 -21.89
N ASN A 171 11.00 -3.06 -21.38
CA ASN A 171 10.00 -2.01 -21.46
C ASN A 171 10.25 -1.09 -22.66
N ASP A 172 9.18 -0.44 -23.15
CA ASP A 172 9.28 0.61 -24.19
C ASP A 172 9.69 1.99 -23.61
N LEU A 173 10.11 2.02 -22.36
CA LEU A 173 10.66 3.22 -21.73
C LEU A 173 12.10 3.47 -22.18
N PRO A 174 12.52 4.74 -22.27
CA PRO A 174 13.91 5.06 -22.56
C PRO A 174 14.82 4.60 -21.39
N ARG A 175 16.08 4.32 -21.70
CA ARG A 175 17.09 4.06 -20.67
C ARG A 175 17.43 5.38 -19.97
N LEU A 176 16.99 5.50 -18.72
CA LEU A 176 17.14 6.70 -17.90
C LEU A 176 18.27 6.53 -16.89
N LYS A 177 18.74 7.66 -16.37
CA LYS A 177 19.76 7.73 -15.31
C LYS A 177 19.23 8.47 -14.08
N THR A 178 19.99 8.43 -13.01
CA THR A 178 19.71 9.16 -11.78
C THR A 178 18.37 8.78 -11.16
N PRO A 179 18.20 7.54 -10.67
CA PRO A 179 17.00 7.12 -9.97
C PRO A 179 16.77 8.01 -8.73
N LYS A 180 15.52 8.41 -8.49
CA LYS A 180 15.12 9.23 -7.33
C LYS A 180 14.20 8.50 -6.38
N SER A 181 13.03 8.11 -6.84
CA SER A 181 12.05 7.44 -6.01
C SER A 181 11.17 6.50 -6.82
N VAL A 182 10.65 5.48 -6.17
CA VAL A 182 9.59 4.60 -6.66
C VAL A 182 8.34 4.86 -5.83
N MET A 183 7.18 5.05 -6.49
CA MET A 183 5.96 5.45 -5.82
C MET A 183 4.78 4.62 -6.33
N TYR A 184 4.29 3.71 -5.50
CA TYR A 184 3.06 2.98 -5.78
C TYR A 184 1.86 3.73 -5.23
N THR A 185 0.89 4.04 -6.09
CA THR A 185 -0.27 4.86 -5.69
C THR A 185 -1.26 4.14 -4.76
N GLY A 186 -1.02 2.88 -4.45
CA GLY A 186 -1.91 2.04 -3.66
C GLY A 186 -2.95 1.33 -4.53
N ARG A 187 -3.53 0.27 -3.99
CA ARG A 187 -4.55 -0.54 -4.65
C ARG A 187 -5.85 0.24 -4.80
N ALA A 188 -6.48 0.13 -5.95
CA ALA A 188 -7.81 0.68 -6.18
C ALA A 188 -8.87 -0.05 -5.34
N SER A 189 -9.76 0.70 -4.69
CA SER A 189 -10.84 0.15 -3.86
C SER A 189 -12.02 -0.39 -4.68
N SER A 190 -12.08 -0.04 -5.96
CA SER A 190 -13.11 -0.51 -6.90
C SER A 190 -12.61 -0.38 -8.34
N PRO A 191 -13.25 -1.04 -9.32
CA PRO A 191 -12.93 -0.90 -10.74
C PRO A 191 -12.93 0.55 -11.25
N THR A 192 -13.79 1.40 -10.69
CA THR A 192 -13.85 2.84 -11.02
C THR A 192 -12.53 3.56 -10.75
N TYR A 193 -11.76 3.13 -9.75
CA TYR A 193 -10.47 3.73 -9.40
C TYR A 193 -9.27 3.00 -9.99
N ALA A 194 -9.46 1.84 -10.62
CA ALA A 194 -8.39 1.06 -11.24
C ALA A 194 -7.51 1.87 -12.22
N PRO A 195 -8.04 2.79 -13.04
CA PRO A 195 -7.23 3.62 -13.94
C PRO A 195 -6.24 4.54 -13.22
N TYR A 196 -6.43 4.77 -11.90
CA TYR A 196 -5.57 5.64 -11.09
C TYR A 196 -4.52 4.86 -10.30
N GLU A 197 -4.57 3.53 -10.33
CA GLU A 197 -3.54 2.67 -9.76
C GLU A 197 -2.33 2.67 -10.70
N ARG A 198 -1.23 3.25 -10.24
CA ARG A 198 0.00 3.45 -11.02
C ARG A 198 1.22 3.14 -10.17
N LEU A 199 2.29 2.80 -10.86
CA LEU A 199 3.62 2.71 -10.30
C LEU A 199 4.51 3.73 -10.99
N TRP A 200 4.94 4.75 -10.26
CA TRP A 200 5.80 5.79 -10.76
C TRP A 200 7.27 5.44 -10.57
N ILE A 201 8.05 5.64 -11.62
CA ILE A 201 9.51 5.56 -11.66
C ILE A 201 10.01 6.99 -11.83
N ALA A 202 10.47 7.60 -10.74
CA ALA A 202 10.98 8.96 -10.75
C ALA A 202 12.49 8.97 -10.97
N THR A 203 12.96 9.79 -11.88
CA THR A 203 14.38 9.94 -12.21
C THR A 203 14.78 11.43 -12.31
N GLY A 204 16.07 11.72 -12.39
CA GLY A 204 16.57 13.07 -12.62
C GLY A 204 16.39 13.55 -14.06
N GLU A 205 16.02 12.70 -15.00
CA GLU A 205 15.85 13.04 -16.41
C GLU A 205 14.37 13.13 -16.79
N ARG A 206 13.58 12.13 -16.39
CA ARG A 206 12.14 12.03 -16.67
C ARG A 206 11.46 11.05 -15.74
N SER A 207 10.24 11.35 -15.31
CA SER A 207 9.42 10.42 -14.53
C SER A 207 8.35 9.78 -15.42
N TYR A 208 8.23 8.45 -15.32
CA TYR A 208 7.21 7.67 -16.03
C TYR A 208 6.42 6.83 -15.06
N HIS A 209 5.17 6.53 -15.42
CA HIS A 209 4.41 5.52 -14.71
C HIS A 209 4.29 4.24 -15.54
N VAL A 210 4.29 3.11 -14.86
CA VAL A 210 4.12 1.79 -15.46
C VAL A 210 2.92 1.10 -14.86
N ASN A 211 2.42 0.07 -15.53
CA ASN A 211 1.40 -0.81 -14.99
C ASN A 211 1.95 -1.54 -13.76
N PRO A 212 1.30 -1.47 -12.59
CA PRO A 212 1.84 -2.08 -11.37
C PRO A 212 1.93 -3.61 -11.41
N SER A 213 1.18 -4.27 -12.28
CA SER A 213 1.13 -5.75 -12.34
C SER A 213 2.09 -6.33 -13.37
N THR A 214 2.29 -5.64 -14.50
CA THR A 214 3.15 -6.10 -15.61
C THR A 214 4.46 -5.34 -15.70
N PHE A 215 4.56 -4.17 -15.05
CA PHE A 215 5.66 -3.21 -15.13
C PHE A 215 5.87 -2.61 -16.54
N GLU A 216 4.91 -2.79 -17.43
CA GLU A 216 4.94 -2.22 -18.77
C GLU A 216 4.57 -0.73 -18.75
N GLY A 217 5.26 0.04 -19.55
CA GLY A 217 5.03 1.46 -19.79
C GLY A 217 5.57 1.88 -21.14
N ASN A 218 5.31 3.11 -21.54
CA ASN A 218 5.77 3.67 -22.81
C ASN A 218 6.01 5.18 -22.68
N LEU A 219 6.44 5.83 -23.76
CA LEU A 219 6.84 7.23 -23.80
C LEU A 219 5.71 8.23 -23.45
N VAL A 220 4.44 7.84 -23.56
CA VAL A 220 3.30 8.70 -23.21
C VAL A 220 2.85 8.56 -21.75
N ASN A 221 3.42 7.61 -21.00
CA ASN A 221 3.11 7.39 -19.59
C ASN A 221 3.81 8.41 -18.68
N THR A 222 3.67 9.69 -18.98
CA THR A 222 4.23 10.84 -18.26
C THR A 222 3.15 11.53 -17.43
N PHE A 223 3.48 12.63 -16.77
CA PHE A 223 2.53 13.33 -15.90
C PHE A 223 1.62 14.29 -16.68
N GLU A 224 2.08 14.86 -17.78
CA GLU A 224 1.37 15.90 -18.53
C GLU A 224 -0.03 15.48 -19.01
N PRO A 225 -0.27 14.24 -19.47
CA PRO A 225 -1.62 13.80 -19.85
C PRO A 225 -2.60 13.67 -18.67
N LEU A 226 -2.12 13.82 -17.42
CA LEU A 226 -2.90 13.56 -16.21
C LEU A 226 -3.41 14.83 -15.54
N PHE A 227 -3.09 16.01 -16.07
CA PHE A 227 -3.55 17.27 -15.51
C PHE A 227 -4.02 18.24 -16.60
N TYR A 228 -4.82 19.20 -16.15
CA TYR A 228 -5.24 20.36 -16.92
C TYR A 228 -5.02 21.62 -16.09
N SER A 229 -4.36 22.63 -16.65
CA SER A 229 -4.07 23.87 -15.92
C SER A 229 -4.21 25.10 -16.83
N TYR A 230 -4.63 26.21 -16.23
CA TYR A 230 -4.62 27.54 -16.85
C TYR A 230 -3.30 28.29 -16.61
N PHE A 231 -2.40 27.75 -15.77
CA PHE A 231 -1.08 28.32 -15.53
C PHE A 231 -0.11 27.97 -16.65
N GLU A 232 0.77 28.88 -16.97
CA GLU A 232 1.97 28.56 -17.75
C GLU A 232 2.91 27.73 -16.88
N LEU A 233 3.07 26.47 -17.25
CA LEU A 233 3.90 25.50 -16.54
C LEU A 233 5.05 25.05 -17.46
N PRO A 234 6.14 24.50 -16.89
CA PRO A 234 7.17 23.87 -17.69
C PRO A 234 6.58 22.81 -18.63
N GLU A 235 7.14 22.70 -19.83
CA GLU A 235 6.73 21.67 -20.81
C GLU A 235 6.84 20.25 -20.25
N ARG A 236 7.74 20.05 -19.28
CA ARG A 236 7.98 18.77 -18.64
C ARG A 236 7.86 18.92 -17.13
N LEU A 237 7.08 18.04 -16.52
CA LEU A 237 6.90 17.95 -15.09
C LEU A 237 7.27 16.54 -14.62
N ASN A 238 8.13 16.47 -13.61
CA ASN A 238 8.66 15.21 -13.09
C ASN A 238 8.16 14.94 -11.68
N PRO A 239 7.09 14.15 -11.48
CA PRO A 239 6.71 13.68 -10.15
C PRO A 239 7.87 13.00 -9.44
N VAL A 240 8.16 13.44 -8.21
CA VAL A 240 9.25 12.87 -7.39
C VAL A 240 8.77 12.39 -6.04
N TYR A 241 7.63 12.89 -5.55
CA TYR A 241 7.01 12.41 -4.33
C TYR A 241 5.48 12.52 -4.41
N MET A 242 4.77 11.55 -3.82
CA MET A 242 3.31 11.49 -3.90
C MET A 242 2.71 10.96 -2.61
N ILE A 243 1.65 11.60 -2.15
CA ILE A 243 0.74 11.05 -1.15
C ILE A 243 -0.52 10.57 -1.86
N ALA A 244 -0.58 9.27 -2.12
CA ALA A 244 -1.70 8.63 -2.80
C ALA A 244 -2.30 7.47 -2.01
N LYS A 245 -1.55 6.90 -1.06
CA LYS A 245 -1.98 5.82 -0.16
C LYS A 245 -1.76 6.22 1.30
N ALA A 246 -2.62 5.74 2.18
CA ALA A 246 -2.41 5.71 3.62
C ALA A 246 -1.90 4.32 4.04
N THR A 247 -1.72 4.06 5.33
CA THR A 247 -1.35 2.72 5.85
C THR A 247 -2.43 1.66 5.61
N SER A 248 -3.64 2.07 5.20
CA SER A 248 -4.64 1.14 4.69
C SER A 248 -4.20 0.53 3.35
N SER A 249 -4.76 -0.63 3.00
CA SER A 249 -4.45 -1.31 1.74
C SER A 249 -5.02 -0.62 0.48
N TYR A 250 -5.76 0.48 0.63
CA TYR A 250 -6.45 1.13 -0.47
C TYR A 250 -5.79 2.45 -0.87
N MET A 251 -5.92 2.79 -2.16
CA MET A 251 -5.55 4.08 -2.70
C MET A 251 -6.33 5.19 -2.00
N ASN A 252 -5.62 6.25 -1.61
CA ASN A 252 -6.24 7.44 -1.07
C ASN A 252 -7.02 8.18 -2.18
N ARG A 253 -8.23 8.65 -1.86
CA ARG A 253 -9.04 9.45 -2.78
C ARG A 253 -8.46 10.84 -3.02
N SER A 254 -7.89 11.44 -1.98
CA SER A 254 -7.15 12.71 -2.10
C SER A 254 -5.71 12.40 -2.45
N ARG A 255 -5.30 12.73 -3.65
CA ARG A 255 -3.95 12.47 -4.16
C ARG A 255 -3.22 13.79 -4.32
N THR A 256 -2.05 13.88 -3.74
CA THR A 256 -1.16 15.03 -3.89
C THR A 256 0.17 14.57 -4.45
N VAL A 257 0.67 15.27 -5.42
CA VAL A 257 1.95 15.00 -6.08
C VAL A 257 2.78 16.28 -6.09
N VAL A 258 4.06 16.18 -5.79
CA VAL A 258 5.04 17.24 -6.01
C VAL A 258 6.01 16.83 -7.10
N CYS A 259 6.23 17.75 -8.04
CA CYS A 259 7.18 17.61 -9.11
C CYS A 259 8.54 18.22 -8.69
N GLU A 260 9.62 17.77 -9.32
CA GLU A 260 10.97 18.27 -9.07
C GLU A 260 11.10 19.78 -9.29
N GLU A 261 10.33 20.29 -10.24
CA GLU A 261 10.27 21.71 -10.60
C GLU A 261 9.63 22.58 -9.50
N GLY A 262 9.07 21.93 -8.45
CA GLY A 262 8.45 22.58 -7.31
C GLY A 262 6.96 22.86 -7.47
N HIS A 263 6.34 22.35 -8.52
CA HIS A 263 4.88 22.43 -8.69
C HIS A 263 4.18 21.30 -7.93
N VAL A 264 3.07 21.63 -7.27
CA VAL A 264 2.30 20.69 -6.48
C VAL A 264 0.88 20.61 -6.99
N PHE A 265 0.43 19.42 -7.32
CA PHE A 265 -0.92 19.16 -7.80
C PHE A 265 -1.69 18.32 -6.78
N HIS A 266 -2.97 18.59 -6.66
CA HIS A 266 -3.83 17.92 -5.70
C HIS A 266 -5.19 17.59 -6.33
N ILE A 267 -5.65 16.35 -6.13
CA ILE A 267 -7.04 15.99 -6.44
C ILE A 267 -7.82 16.05 -5.14
N ALA A 268 -8.69 17.04 -5.03
CA ALA A 268 -9.56 17.19 -3.87
C ALA A 268 -10.49 15.98 -3.70
N SER A 269 -10.80 15.62 -2.47
CA SER A 269 -11.56 14.39 -2.15
C SER A 269 -12.95 14.34 -2.78
N PHE A 270 -13.57 15.49 -3.05
CA PHE A 270 -14.89 15.55 -3.68
C PHE A 270 -14.85 15.35 -5.21
N LEU A 271 -13.69 15.51 -5.86
CA LEU A 271 -13.52 15.33 -7.30
C LEU A 271 -13.25 13.87 -7.72
N MET A 272 -13.37 12.95 -6.84
CA MET A 272 -13.15 11.51 -6.90
C MET A 272 -12.79 10.96 -8.29
N GLY A 273 -11.50 10.72 -8.54
CA GLY A 273 -11.04 10.07 -9.76
C GLY A 273 -10.88 11.00 -10.97
N SER A 274 -10.99 12.29 -10.78
CA SER A 274 -10.70 13.29 -11.82
C SER A 274 -9.22 13.39 -12.12
N GLU A 275 -8.89 14.09 -13.18
CA GLU A 275 -7.56 14.57 -13.49
C GLU A 275 -7.11 15.63 -12.48
N TYR A 276 -5.81 15.84 -12.39
CA TYR A 276 -5.27 16.97 -11.64
C TYR A 276 -5.65 18.29 -12.33
N THR A 277 -5.79 19.34 -11.54
CA THR A 277 -6.11 20.69 -12.02
C THR A 277 -4.95 21.64 -11.73
N ASP A 278 -5.23 22.94 -11.63
CA ASP A 278 -4.21 23.95 -11.33
C ASP A 278 -3.34 23.60 -10.11
N PRO A 279 -2.04 23.96 -10.14
CA PRO A 279 -1.15 23.75 -8.99
C PRO A 279 -1.65 24.43 -7.73
N ILE A 280 -1.49 23.76 -6.58
CA ILE A 280 -1.89 24.32 -5.26
C ILE A 280 -0.76 25.06 -4.55
N ASN A 281 0.48 25.03 -5.05
CA ASN A 281 1.61 25.80 -4.54
C ASN A 281 1.47 27.29 -4.88
N ARG A 282 0.39 27.89 -4.39
CA ARG A 282 0.03 29.31 -4.50
C ARG A 282 -0.79 29.71 -3.29
N MET A 283 -0.53 30.88 -2.75
CA MET A 283 -1.21 31.34 -1.55
C MET A 283 -2.62 31.82 -1.86
N THR A 284 -3.58 31.55 -0.98
CA THR A 284 -4.96 32.03 -1.10
C THR A 284 -5.06 33.54 -1.31
N LYS A 285 -4.13 34.31 -0.72
CA LYS A 285 -4.07 35.78 -0.87
C LYS A 285 -3.40 36.24 -2.16
N SER A 286 -2.65 35.35 -2.84
CA SER A 286 -1.94 35.61 -4.09
C SER A 286 -2.13 34.44 -5.06
N PRO A 287 -3.38 34.18 -5.49
CA PRO A 287 -3.74 32.93 -6.16
C PRO A 287 -3.17 32.80 -7.58
N ASN A 288 -2.57 33.85 -8.14
CA ASN A 288 -1.95 33.85 -9.46
C ASN A 288 -0.42 33.72 -9.43
N VAL A 289 0.18 33.61 -8.24
CA VAL A 289 1.62 33.50 -8.07
C VAL A 289 1.95 32.12 -7.52
N LEU A 290 2.69 31.32 -8.30
CA LEU A 290 3.20 30.03 -7.88
C LEU A 290 4.49 30.24 -7.09
N PHE A 291 4.62 29.56 -5.95
CA PHE A 291 5.89 29.43 -5.25
C PHE A 291 6.54 28.08 -5.57
N LYS A 292 7.84 27.95 -5.38
CA LYS A 292 8.55 26.69 -5.51
C LYS A 292 8.42 25.88 -4.22
N ALA A 293 7.79 24.73 -4.29
CA ALA A 293 7.70 23.81 -3.15
C ALA A 293 8.95 22.91 -3.07
N TYR A 294 9.41 22.63 -1.86
CA TYR A 294 10.37 21.54 -1.60
C TYR A 294 9.77 20.21 -2.08
N PRO A 295 10.57 19.29 -2.67
CA PRO A 295 10.06 18.07 -3.29
C PRO A 295 9.62 17.00 -2.27
N TYR A 296 8.87 17.41 -1.26
CA TYR A 296 8.28 16.56 -0.22
C TYR A 296 6.94 17.11 0.26
N ILE A 297 6.07 16.22 0.72
CA ILE A 297 4.74 16.55 1.24
C ILE A 297 4.63 15.97 2.64
N PHE A 298 4.44 16.83 3.65
CA PHE A 298 4.19 16.40 5.01
C PHE A 298 2.72 16.04 5.17
N ALA A 299 2.43 14.77 5.39
CA ALA A 299 1.07 14.25 5.48
C ALA A 299 0.97 13.16 6.54
N SER A 300 -0.22 12.95 7.07
CA SER A 300 -0.49 11.83 7.97
C SER A 300 -0.52 10.51 7.20
N LEU A 301 0.25 9.52 7.63
CA LEU A 301 0.27 8.19 7.00
C LEU A 301 -0.99 7.39 7.31
N GLY A 302 -1.64 7.62 8.45
CA GLY A 302 -2.86 6.91 8.82
C GLY A 302 -4.13 7.49 8.18
N TYR A 303 -4.12 8.80 7.85
CA TYR A 303 -5.30 9.50 7.36
C TYR A 303 -4.93 10.76 6.57
N ALA A 304 -4.72 10.62 5.28
CA ALA A 304 -4.17 11.68 4.45
C ALA A 304 -5.27 12.44 3.67
N TYR A 305 -5.84 13.48 4.28
CA TYR A 305 -6.81 14.37 3.62
C TYR A 305 -6.31 15.80 3.39
N GLY A 306 -5.06 16.04 3.55
CA GLY A 306 -4.41 17.32 3.38
C GLY A 306 -2.97 17.19 3.83
N GLY A 307 -2.23 18.28 3.86
CA GLY A 307 -0.83 18.24 4.25
C GLY A 307 -0.22 19.63 4.38
N ILE A 308 1.09 19.59 4.59
CA ILE A 308 1.92 20.78 4.71
C ILE A 308 2.98 20.71 3.62
N LEU A 309 3.20 21.82 2.92
CA LEU A 309 4.26 22.03 1.96
C LEU A 309 5.32 22.97 2.57
N TYR A 310 6.53 22.90 2.08
CA TYR A 310 7.55 23.89 2.37
C TYR A 310 7.77 24.75 1.13
N ASP A 311 7.47 26.04 1.25
CA ASP A 311 7.70 27.07 0.25
C ASP A 311 9.17 27.48 0.33
N THR A 312 9.96 27.14 -0.68
CA THR A 312 11.40 27.42 -0.73
C THR A 312 11.74 28.84 -1.16
N ASP A 313 10.76 29.57 -1.72
CA ASP A 313 10.96 30.96 -2.13
C ASP A 313 10.84 31.94 -0.95
N ASN A 314 10.07 31.53 0.07
CA ASN A 314 9.79 32.35 1.26
C ASN A 314 10.19 31.67 2.57
N ASP A 315 10.88 30.53 2.52
CA ASP A 315 11.32 29.73 3.66
C ASP A 315 10.23 29.55 4.73
N GLN A 316 9.07 29.02 4.32
CA GLN A 316 7.94 28.84 5.21
C GLN A 316 7.17 27.54 4.97
N PHE A 317 6.54 27.04 6.02
CA PHE A 317 5.58 25.95 5.92
C PHE A 317 4.19 26.52 5.67
N VAL A 318 3.47 25.91 4.72
CA VAL A 318 2.09 26.26 4.36
C VAL A 318 1.23 25.01 4.32
N ASN A 319 -0.06 25.13 4.64
CA ASN A 319 -0.96 23.99 4.63
C ASN A 319 -1.95 24.00 3.47
N TYR A 320 -2.44 22.83 3.13
CA TYR A 320 -3.63 22.63 2.30
C TYR A 320 -4.51 21.54 2.92
N THR A 321 -5.79 21.58 2.66
CA THR A 321 -6.77 20.56 3.09
C THR A 321 -7.21 19.70 1.91
N SER A 322 -7.93 18.62 2.17
CA SER A 322 -8.51 17.76 1.12
C SER A 322 -9.49 18.47 0.16
N TYR A 323 -9.88 19.69 0.46
CA TYR A 323 -10.79 20.50 -0.38
C TYR A 323 -10.12 21.74 -0.94
N SER A 324 -8.86 21.99 -0.62
CA SER A 324 -8.15 23.20 -1.03
C SER A 324 -7.76 23.17 -2.51
N THR A 325 -7.86 24.32 -3.15
CA THR A 325 -7.28 24.60 -4.48
C THR A 325 -6.07 25.53 -4.41
N THR A 326 -5.74 26.00 -3.21
CA THR A 326 -4.60 26.88 -2.88
C THR A 326 -4.06 26.51 -1.51
N SER A 327 -2.86 26.96 -1.20
CA SER A 327 -2.23 26.81 0.12
C SER A 327 -2.54 28.02 1.02
N SER A 328 -2.46 27.83 2.33
CA SER A 328 -2.69 28.85 3.35
C SER A 328 -1.52 28.91 4.34
N PRO A 329 -1.21 30.09 4.90
CA PRO A 329 -0.16 30.22 5.91
C PRO A 329 -0.56 29.51 7.20
N LEU A 330 0.43 29.01 7.91
CA LEU A 330 0.29 28.48 9.26
C LEU A 330 0.60 29.58 10.28
N PRO A 331 -0.24 29.81 11.29
CA PRO A 331 -0.01 30.88 12.26
C PRO A 331 1.10 30.51 13.26
N ASP A 332 1.99 31.46 13.55
CA ASP A 332 2.98 31.39 14.61
C ASP A 332 2.49 32.10 15.89
N LYS A 333 2.87 31.56 17.05
CA LYS A 333 2.65 32.12 18.38
C LYS A 333 4.00 32.29 19.09
N ALA A 334 4.07 33.23 20.04
CA ALA A 334 5.32 33.57 20.71
C ALA A 334 6.00 32.40 21.42
N ASP A 335 5.24 31.48 21.99
CA ASP A 335 5.75 30.35 22.80
C ASP A 335 5.74 29.01 22.03
N ASP A 336 5.67 29.07 20.70
CA ASP A 336 5.67 27.86 19.89
C ASP A 336 7.03 27.13 19.94
N ALA A 337 7.01 25.80 19.82
CA ALA A 337 8.19 24.95 19.84
C ALA A 337 9.18 25.25 18.69
N PHE A 338 8.68 25.81 17.58
CA PHE A 338 9.46 26.25 16.42
C PHE A 338 8.58 27.18 15.54
N PRO A 339 9.18 28.04 14.69
CA PRO A 339 8.43 28.89 13.78
C PRO A 339 8.01 28.15 12.50
N TRP A 340 6.84 28.49 11.94
CA TRP A 340 6.44 28.06 10.60
C TRP A 340 7.12 28.90 9.50
N VAL A 341 7.28 30.22 9.74
CA VAL A 341 8.09 31.11 8.91
C VAL A 341 9.51 31.09 9.44
N GLN A 342 10.44 30.64 8.63
CA GLN A 342 11.82 30.39 9.10
C GLN A 342 12.59 31.70 9.29
N PRO A 343 13.53 31.73 10.26
CA PRO A 343 14.54 32.76 10.29
C PRO A 343 15.37 32.76 9.00
N GLU A 344 15.96 33.90 8.67
CA GLU A 344 16.86 34.07 7.55
C GLU A 344 17.94 32.94 7.54
N GLU A 345 18.22 32.36 6.38
CA GLU A 345 19.17 31.29 6.14
C GLU A 345 18.84 29.91 6.80
N ARG A 346 17.67 29.75 7.41
CA ARG A 346 17.24 28.44 7.89
C ARG A 346 16.34 27.74 6.87
N THR A 347 16.83 26.66 6.30
CA THR A 347 16.15 25.94 5.21
C THR A 347 15.86 24.49 5.55
N LEU A 348 14.90 23.89 4.86
CA LEU A 348 14.56 22.48 4.97
C LEU A 348 15.62 21.61 4.28
N VAL A 349 16.19 20.63 4.99
CA VAL A 349 17.15 19.66 4.47
C VAL A 349 16.49 18.32 4.16
N TYR A 350 15.59 17.87 5.03
CA TYR A 350 14.95 16.56 4.90
C TYR A 350 13.57 16.57 5.55
N GLY A 351 12.63 15.87 4.95
CA GLY A 351 11.29 15.67 5.48
C GLY A 351 10.94 14.19 5.55
N GLU A 352 10.22 13.77 6.60
CA GLU A 352 9.72 12.40 6.72
C GLU A 352 8.37 12.34 7.44
N ASN A 353 7.49 11.50 6.92
CA ASN A 353 6.23 11.15 7.55
C ASN A 353 6.40 9.81 8.28
N THR A 354 6.04 9.76 9.54
CA THR A 354 6.23 8.59 10.39
C THR A 354 4.91 8.13 11.01
N MET A 355 4.94 7.00 11.69
CA MET A 355 3.84 6.52 12.54
C MET A 355 4.01 6.90 14.00
N ASP A 356 4.86 7.89 14.31
CA ASP A 356 4.97 8.46 15.66
C ASP A 356 3.63 9.08 16.07
N THR A 357 3.11 8.66 17.24
CA THR A 357 1.80 9.07 17.75
C THR A 357 1.89 9.98 18.99
N GLU A 358 3.05 10.52 19.31
CA GLU A 358 3.18 11.47 20.39
C GLU A 358 2.24 12.67 20.21
N GLY A 359 1.54 13.03 21.26
CA GLY A 359 0.49 14.04 21.21
C GLY A 359 -0.84 13.55 20.58
N GLY A 360 -0.95 12.26 20.20
CA GLY A 360 -2.13 11.63 19.57
C GLY A 360 -2.15 11.77 18.05
N GLY A 361 -3.07 11.09 17.36
CA GLY A 361 -3.30 11.20 15.90
C GLY A 361 -2.73 10.05 15.08
N TYR A 362 -2.61 10.25 13.77
CA TYR A 362 -2.33 9.21 12.77
C TYR A 362 -0.92 9.34 12.18
N GLY A 363 0.05 9.60 13.02
CA GLY A 363 1.44 9.80 12.66
C GLY A 363 1.85 11.28 12.66
N ASN A 364 3.09 11.52 13.09
CA ASN A 364 3.73 12.83 13.05
C ASN A 364 4.68 12.93 11.85
N SER A 365 4.82 14.14 11.33
CA SER A 365 5.83 14.49 10.34
C SER A 365 7.03 15.12 11.03
N PHE A 366 8.20 14.89 10.46
CA PHE A 366 9.45 15.45 10.91
C PHE A 366 10.10 16.27 9.80
N ALA A 367 10.60 17.45 10.15
CA ALA A 367 11.43 18.27 9.28
C ALA A 367 12.81 18.46 9.93
N LEU A 368 13.87 18.13 9.19
CA LEU A 368 15.24 18.46 9.55
C LEU A 368 15.60 19.80 8.91
N MET A 369 15.84 20.81 9.72
CA MET A 369 16.19 22.15 9.27
C MET A 369 17.69 22.39 9.46
N LYS A 370 18.31 23.13 8.55
CA LYS A 370 19.69 23.63 8.68
C LYS A 370 19.68 25.15 8.65
N ASP A 371 20.34 25.73 9.61
CA ASP A 371 20.58 27.16 9.69
C ASP A 371 22.02 27.45 9.23
N ALA A 372 22.19 28.10 8.08
CA ALA A 372 23.48 28.34 7.50
C ALA A 372 24.28 29.39 8.27
N LYS A 373 23.60 30.33 8.95
CA LYS A 373 24.22 31.40 9.75
C LYS A 373 24.91 30.87 11.01
N THR A 374 24.24 29.94 11.71
CA THR A 374 24.76 29.32 12.93
C THR A 374 25.43 27.97 12.67
N ASN A 375 25.29 27.44 11.46
CA ASN A 375 25.60 26.07 11.10
C ASN A 375 24.93 25.04 12.04
N GLY A 376 23.77 25.40 12.60
CA GLY A 376 22.94 24.59 13.48
C GLY A 376 22.01 23.70 12.72
N TYR A 377 21.54 22.66 13.38
CA TYR A 377 20.46 21.78 12.86
C TYR A 377 19.33 21.71 13.87
N TYR A 378 18.09 21.64 13.35
CA TYR A 378 16.88 21.61 14.17
C TYR A 378 15.95 20.52 13.66
N ILE A 379 15.28 19.82 14.58
CA ILE A 379 14.23 18.86 14.29
C ILE A 379 12.89 19.49 14.67
N TYR A 380 11.98 19.61 13.71
CA TYR A 380 10.60 20.03 13.95
C TYR A 380 9.69 18.82 13.85
N LYS A 381 8.90 18.59 14.87
CA LYS A 381 7.90 17.52 14.95
C LYS A 381 6.51 18.12 14.97
N PHE A 382 5.68 17.74 14.03
CA PHE A 382 4.34 18.30 13.87
C PHE A 382 3.38 17.33 13.20
N ARG A 383 2.11 17.63 13.28
CA ARG A 383 1.05 16.95 12.54
C ARG A 383 0.74 17.64 11.23
N ALA A 384 0.33 16.88 10.24
CA ALA A 384 -0.12 17.42 8.95
C ALA A 384 -1.34 18.37 9.05
N SER A 385 -2.04 18.38 10.17
CA SER A 385 -3.09 19.36 10.49
C SER A 385 -2.58 20.76 10.86
N GLY A 386 -1.27 20.96 10.98
CA GLY A 386 -0.67 22.23 11.41
C GLY A 386 -0.46 22.34 12.92
N GLN A 387 -0.58 21.26 13.68
CA GLN A 387 -0.28 21.26 15.10
C GLN A 387 1.21 20.99 15.33
N LYS A 388 1.91 21.92 15.95
CA LYS A 388 3.28 21.74 16.44
C LYS A 388 3.28 20.80 17.64
N VAL A 389 4.19 19.82 17.65
CA VAL A 389 4.31 18.85 18.75
C VAL A 389 5.57 19.13 19.56
N ALA A 390 6.74 19.25 18.90
CA ALA A 390 8.00 19.52 19.57
C ALA A 390 9.02 20.13 18.60
N GLY A 391 9.99 20.85 19.16
CA GLY A 391 11.18 21.34 18.47
C GLY A 391 12.44 20.99 19.24
N TYR A 392 13.48 20.57 18.52
CA TYR A 392 14.75 20.19 19.13
C TYR A 392 15.89 20.85 18.36
N GLU A 393 16.88 21.38 19.09
CA GLU A 393 18.16 21.77 18.53
C GLU A 393 19.11 20.57 18.62
N ILE A 394 19.79 20.24 17.51
CA ILE A 394 20.74 19.13 17.46
C ILE A 394 22.07 19.56 18.10
N ASN A 395 22.51 18.82 19.09
CA ASN A 395 23.83 18.98 19.65
C ASN A 395 24.91 18.49 18.67
N LYS A 396 25.51 19.41 17.93
CA LYS A 396 26.52 19.08 16.91
C LYS A 396 27.80 18.48 17.49
N SER A 397 28.12 18.70 18.75
CA SER A 397 29.27 18.03 19.37
C SER A 397 29.08 16.53 19.53
N LEU A 398 27.82 16.09 19.61
CA LEU A 398 27.41 14.66 19.60
C LEU A 398 27.09 14.18 18.17
N ALA A 399 26.27 14.90 17.42
CA ALA A 399 25.89 14.54 16.05
C ALA A 399 26.99 14.91 15.05
N THR A 400 28.21 14.39 15.28
CA THR A 400 29.39 14.66 14.44
C THR A 400 29.15 14.22 13.01
N ASP A 401 29.70 14.98 12.05
CA ASP A 401 29.58 14.71 10.59
C ASP A 401 28.16 14.75 10.00
N ILE A 402 27.16 15.24 10.74
CA ILE A 402 25.78 15.37 10.22
C ILE A 402 25.73 16.28 8.98
N ASP A 403 26.65 17.22 8.87
CA ASP A 403 26.80 18.11 7.71
C ASP A 403 27.32 17.40 6.45
N LYS A 404 27.90 16.20 6.58
CA LYS A 404 28.33 15.34 5.48
C LYS A 404 27.24 14.32 5.07
N ALA A 405 26.21 14.15 5.89
CA ALA A 405 25.17 13.16 5.66
C ALA A 405 24.28 13.54 4.46
N LYS A 406 23.92 12.53 3.67
CA LYS A 406 23.00 12.67 2.52
C LYS A 406 21.73 11.83 2.66
N LEU A 407 21.71 10.88 3.60
CA LEU A 407 20.60 10.00 3.87
C LEU A 407 20.20 10.15 5.34
N PHE A 408 18.90 10.25 5.57
CA PHE A 408 18.32 10.41 6.89
C PHE A 408 17.11 9.50 7.04
N ALA A 409 16.77 9.11 8.28
CA ALA A 409 15.51 8.46 8.60
C ALA A 409 15.11 8.72 10.06
N PHE A 410 13.82 8.99 10.32
CA PHE A 410 13.27 9.16 11.65
C PHE A 410 12.57 7.90 12.13
N ALA A 411 12.89 7.43 13.34
CA ALA A 411 12.17 6.32 13.95
C ALA A 411 10.78 6.76 14.43
N SER A 412 9.76 5.92 14.20
CA SER A 412 8.39 6.20 14.64
C SER A 412 8.20 6.05 16.15
N ASN A 413 8.87 5.09 16.77
CA ASN A 413 8.63 4.72 18.17
C ASN A 413 9.71 5.21 19.15
N ARG A 414 10.67 5.97 18.66
CA ARG A 414 11.82 6.47 19.43
C ARG A 414 12.27 7.83 18.96
N SER A 415 12.88 8.60 19.86
CA SER A 415 13.51 9.89 19.53
C SER A 415 14.86 9.73 18.79
N ILE A 416 14.88 8.93 17.73
CA ILE A 416 16.08 8.61 16.97
C ILE A 416 16.00 9.23 15.58
N LEU A 417 17.03 10.00 15.23
CA LEU A 417 17.38 10.39 13.87
C LEU A 417 18.56 9.54 13.40
N LEU A 418 18.35 8.74 12.37
CA LEU A 418 19.42 8.07 11.64
C LEU A 418 19.99 8.99 10.57
N TYR A 419 21.32 9.02 10.41
CA TYR A 419 21.98 9.68 9.30
C TYR A 419 23.20 8.88 8.84
N VAL A 420 23.54 8.99 7.57
CA VAL A 420 24.56 8.14 6.94
C VAL A 420 25.70 8.97 6.39
N VAL A 421 26.93 8.55 6.71
CA VAL A 421 28.17 9.08 6.14
C VAL A 421 29.00 7.93 5.60
N GLY A 422 29.01 7.75 4.27
CA GLY A 422 29.72 6.65 3.61
C GLY A 422 29.19 5.28 4.02
N LYS A 423 29.99 4.52 4.76
CA LYS A 423 29.61 3.19 5.29
C LYS A 423 29.05 3.25 6.71
N THR A 424 29.05 4.41 7.34
CA THR A 424 28.70 4.52 8.75
C THR A 424 27.26 5.00 8.88
N LEU A 425 26.45 4.20 9.54
CA LEU A 425 25.12 4.57 10.02
C LEU A 425 25.25 5.15 11.43
N HIS A 426 24.91 6.41 11.56
CA HIS A 426 24.83 7.10 12.85
C HIS A 426 23.38 7.14 13.33
N ALA A 427 23.17 6.94 14.63
CA ALA A 427 21.90 7.13 15.31
C ALA A 427 22.08 8.22 16.38
N TYR A 428 21.38 9.32 16.22
CA TYR A 428 21.34 10.40 17.17
C TYR A 428 20.01 10.37 17.93
N ASP A 429 20.09 10.10 19.24
CA ASP A 429 18.95 10.24 20.14
C ASP A 429 18.80 11.70 20.53
N TYR A 430 17.71 12.34 20.09
CA TYR A 430 17.42 13.76 20.35
C TYR A 430 16.53 13.97 21.58
N LYS A 431 16.37 12.96 22.45
CA LYS A 431 15.61 13.10 23.70
C LYS A 431 16.26 14.14 24.59
N LYS A 432 15.57 15.26 24.82
CA LYS A 432 16.08 16.41 25.54
C LYS A 432 16.65 16.04 26.92
N GLY A 433 17.90 16.42 27.16
CA GLY A 433 18.65 16.14 28.39
C GLY A 433 19.21 14.72 28.50
N TYR A 434 19.05 13.91 27.43
CA TYR A 434 19.56 12.53 27.35
C TYR A 434 20.17 12.24 25.99
N GLU A 435 20.58 13.27 25.26
CA GLU A 435 21.12 13.17 23.91
C GLU A 435 22.32 12.22 23.86
N LYS A 436 22.32 11.31 22.93
CA LYS A 436 23.40 10.33 22.70
C LYS A 436 23.61 10.09 21.21
N LYS A 437 24.80 9.64 20.87
CA LYS A 437 25.12 9.16 19.53
C LYS A 437 25.62 7.75 19.58
N TYR A 438 25.15 6.96 18.62
CA TYR A 438 25.63 5.61 18.34
C TYR A 438 26.10 5.56 16.88
N SER A 439 26.99 4.64 16.57
CA SER A 439 27.51 4.47 15.22
C SER A 439 27.70 2.98 14.94
N ILE A 440 27.26 2.55 13.77
CA ILE A 440 27.46 1.20 13.25
C ILE A 440 28.15 1.34 11.90
N GLU A 441 29.31 0.70 11.75
CA GLU A 441 30.00 0.63 10.47
C GLU A 441 29.53 -0.60 9.71
N MET A 442 29.06 -0.41 8.48
CA MET A 442 28.68 -1.49 7.56
C MET A 442 29.90 -1.91 6.73
N GLU A 443 29.85 -3.13 6.18
CA GLU A 443 30.94 -3.60 5.31
C GLU A 443 31.06 -2.78 4.02
N ASP A 444 29.92 -2.38 3.47
CA ASP A 444 29.78 -1.71 2.18
C ASP A 444 29.18 -0.31 2.29
N GLU A 445 29.29 0.48 1.20
CA GLU A 445 28.67 1.81 1.10
C GLU A 445 27.14 1.70 1.28
N ILE A 446 26.60 2.49 2.21
CA ILE A 446 25.16 2.58 2.43
C ILE A 446 24.56 3.47 1.34
N THR A 447 23.59 2.96 0.60
CA THR A 447 22.94 3.67 -0.51
C THR A 447 21.50 4.09 -0.20
N MET A 448 20.85 3.46 0.79
CA MET A 448 19.50 3.80 1.23
C MET A 448 19.29 3.35 2.69
N VAL A 449 18.53 4.15 3.44
CA VAL A 449 17.96 3.81 4.75
C VAL A 449 16.50 4.24 4.77
N LYS A 450 15.58 3.36 5.21
CA LYS A 450 14.15 3.67 5.24
C LYS A 450 13.42 2.79 6.25
N PHE A 451 12.63 3.40 7.13
CA PHE A 451 11.74 2.63 8.00
C PHE A 451 10.51 2.14 7.23
N ASP A 452 10.07 0.95 7.56
CA ASP A 452 8.82 0.40 7.06
C ASP A 452 7.64 0.98 7.81
N VAL A 453 6.83 1.74 7.10
CA VAL A 453 5.61 2.34 7.64
C VAL A 453 4.34 1.84 6.93
N PHE A 454 4.49 1.04 5.87
CA PHE A 454 3.39 0.62 5.01
C PHE A 454 3.11 -0.88 4.97
N SER A 455 4.08 -1.76 5.21
CA SER A 455 3.84 -3.21 5.12
C SER A 455 2.96 -3.75 6.25
N GLY A 456 2.99 -3.08 7.40
CA GLY A 456 2.23 -3.46 8.59
C GLY A 456 2.80 -4.64 9.37
N TYR A 457 3.95 -5.20 8.96
CA TYR A 457 4.50 -6.42 9.55
C TYR A 457 5.38 -6.18 10.80
N GLY A 458 6.04 -5.04 10.93
CA GLY A 458 7.11 -4.84 11.90
C GLY A 458 6.81 -3.84 13.03
N GLY A 459 5.58 -3.38 13.19
CA GLY A 459 5.24 -2.40 14.24
C GLY A 459 6.02 -1.10 14.15
N TYR A 460 6.46 -0.71 12.94
CA TYR A 460 7.19 0.51 12.60
C TYR A 460 8.63 0.59 13.17
N ASN A 461 9.20 -0.53 13.58
CA ASN A 461 10.59 -0.65 14.04
C ASN A 461 11.50 -1.30 12.99
N ASP A 462 10.94 -1.79 11.90
CA ASP A 462 11.68 -2.43 10.81
C ASP A 462 12.36 -1.35 9.97
N LEU A 463 13.70 -1.39 9.96
CA LEU A 463 14.56 -0.52 9.16
C LEU A 463 15.14 -1.32 8.00
N TYR A 464 14.93 -0.87 6.80
CA TYR A 464 15.62 -1.38 5.62
C TYR A 464 16.87 -0.55 5.34
N VAL A 465 18.00 -1.22 5.26
CA VAL A 465 19.29 -0.63 4.87
C VAL A 465 19.74 -1.29 3.59
N ALA A 466 20.02 -0.49 2.58
CA ALA A 466 20.66 -0.96 1.37
C ALA A 466 22.13 -0.59 1.34
N THR A 467 22.95 -1.54 0.93
CA THR A 467 24.38 -1.36 0.72
C THR A 467 24.77 -1.77 -0.70
N TYR A 468 25.94 -1.32 -1.15
CA TYR A 468 26.44 -1.64 -2.48
C TYR A 468 27.93 -1.90 -2.49
N ASN A 469 28.32 -2.98 -3.18
CA ASN A 469 29.67 -3.21 -3.66
C ASN A 469 29.65 -3.79 -5.09
N SER A 470 30.76 -3.72 -5.80
CA SER A 470 30.84 -4.14 -7.21
C SER A 470 30.67 -5.67 -7.41
N THR A 471 30.96 -6.48 -6.40
CA THR A 471 30.92 -7.95 -6.47
C THR A 471 29.52 -8.48 -6.19
N MET A 472 28.92 -8.07 -5.06
CA MET A 472 27.60 -8.53 -4.63
C MET A 472 26.46 -7.68 -5.21
N ARG A 473 26.80 -6.53 -5.83
CA ARG A 473 25.85 -5.52 -6.30
C ARG A 473 25.09 -4.91 -5.12
N GLY A 474 23.79 -4.56 -5.31
CA GLY A 474 22.95 -4.07 -4.24
C GLY A 474 22.55 -5.20 -3.28
N THR A 475 22.63 -4.91 -1.99
CA THR A 475 22.10 -5.78 -0.93
C THR A 475 21.10 -4.97 -0.12
N LEU A 476 19.89 -5.48 0.03
CA LEU A 476 18.85 -4.94 0.91
C LEU A 476 18.72 -5.85 2.12
N GLN A 477 18.92 -5.30 3.33
CA GLN A 477 18.82 -6.01 4.60
C GLN A 477 17.81 -5.32 5.51
N LYS A 478 16.92 -6.10 6.08
CA LYS A 478 16.04 -5.64 7.15
C LYS A 478 16.75 -5.73 8.50
N TYR A 479 16.59 -4.70 9.30
CA TYR A 479 17.00 -4.64 10.70
C TYR A 479 15.81 -4.28 11.57
N VAL A 480 15.79 -4.77 12.81
CA VAL A 480 14.76 -4.41 13.78
C VAL A 480 15.39 -3.50 14.84
N LEU A 481 14.86 -2.29 14.96
CA LEU A 481 15.25 -1.35 16.00
C LEU A 481 14.68 -1.80 17.35
N GLY A 482 15.55 -1.97 18.33
CA GLY A 482 15.17 -2.33 19.70
C GLY A 482 14.26 -1.28 20.36
N THR A 483 13.36 -1.74 21.21
CA THR A 483 12.36 -0.88 21.89
C THR A 483 12.84 -0.28 23.21
N ASP A 484 13.97 -0.74 23.76
CA ASP A 484 14.55 -0.17 25.00
C ASP A 484 15.05 1.25 24.72
N GLN A 485 14.45 2.22 25.42
CA GLN A 485 14.74 3.64 25.28
C GLN A 485 16.15 4.05 25.80
N ASN A 486 16.82 3.20 26.58
CA ASN A 486 18.11 3.49 27.18
C ASN A 486 19.30 2.97 26.37
N THR A 487 19.06 2.07 25.43
CA THR A 487 20.08 1.45 24.58
C THR A 487 19.75 1.63 23.11
N PHE A 488 20.75 1.62 22.25
CA PHE A 488 20.52 1.52 20.80
C PHE A 488 20.93 0.12 20.35
N GLU A 489 19.95 -0.63 19.88
CA GLU A 489 20.16 -1.97 19.34
C GLU A 489 19.52 -2.03 17.96
N LEU A 490 20.27 -2.48 16.97
CA LEU A 490 19.80 -2.71 15.63
C LEU A 490 20.12 -4.15 15.23
N LYS A 491 19.13 -5.03 15.26
CA LYS A 491 19.28 -6.47 14.99
C LYS A 491 18.99 -6.79 13.52
N PRO A 492 19.92 -7.43 12.80
CA PRO A 492 19.64 -7.91 11.44
C PRO A 492 18.61 -9.04 11.47
N ASP A 493 17.67 -9.02 10.54
CA ASP A 493 16.78 -10.15 10.25
C ASP A 493 17.38 -10.96 9.10
N GLU A 494 18.07 -12.05 9.42
CA GLU A 494 18.79 -12.86 8.45
C GLU A 494 17.87 -13.52 7.39
N LYS A 495 16.57 -13.59 7.64
CA LYS A 495 15.59 -14.10 6.67
C LYS A 495 15.17 -13.03 5.64
N CYS A 496 15.46 -11.78 5.92
CA CYS A 496 15.10 -10.63 5.11
C CYS A 496 16.37 -9.92 4.61
N LYS A 497 17.22 -10.68 3.90
CA LYS A 497 18.44 -10.21 3.23
C LYS A 497 18.44 -10.68 1.78
N TRP A 498 18.54 -9.75 0.86
CA TRP A 498 18.53 -10.02 -0.58
C TRP A 498 19.68 -9.30 -1.24
N SER A 499 20.46 -10.02 -2.05
CA SER A 499 21.64 -9.51 -2.76
C SER A 499 21.49 -9.66 -4.28
N GLY A 500 22.40 -9.09 -5.04
CA GLY A 500 22.36 -9.09 -6.50
C GLY A 500 21.39 -8.06 -7.08
N LEU A 501 20.83 -7.20 -6.22
CA LEU A 501 19.88 -6.14 -6.61
C LEU A 501 20.57 -5.00 -7.38
N VAL A 502 19.78 -4.10 -7.93
CA VAL A 502 20.24 -2.78 -8.39
C VAL A 502 20.99 -2.04 -7.27
N LYS A 503 21.82 -1.05 -7.58
CA LYS A 503 22.36 -0.12 -6.57
C LYS A 503 21.19 0.68 -6.01
N VAL A 504 20.63 0.21 -4.91
CA VAL A 504 19.33 0.63 -4.40
C VAL A 504 19.33 2.12 -4.04
N LYS A 505 18.37 2.85 -4.58
CA LYS A 505 18.13 4.26 -4.30
C LYS A 505 16.89 4.48 -3.44
N ASP A 506 15.82 3.73 -3.72
CA ASP A 506 14.56 3.82 -2.98
C ASP A 506 13.79 2.50 -3.03
N ILE A 507 12.94 2.28 -2.04
CA ILE A 507 12.01 1.16 -1.98
C ILE A 507 10.61 1.65 -1.68
N ASP A 508 9.59 0.97 -2.20
CA ASP A 508 8.20 1.20 -1.81
C ASP A 508 7.44 -0.11 -1.66
N TRP A 509 6.51 -0.13 -0.71
CA TRP A 509 5.70 -1.31 -0.47
C TRP A 509 4.50 -1.36 -1.41
N LYS A 510 4.41 -2.43 -2.17
CA LYS A 510 3.23 -2.75 -2.97
C LYS A 510 2.35 -3.73 -2.21
N ASN A 511 1.18 -3.27 -1.78
CA ASN A 511 0.18 -4.09 -1.11
C ASN A 511 -0.66 -4.84 -2.15
N GLY A 512 -0.78 -6.15 -1.95
CA GLY A 512 -1.53 -7.04 -2.85
C GLY A 512 -3.05 -6.95 -2.69
N ASN A 513 -3.74 -7.66 -3.57
CA ASN A 513 -5.15 -7.98 -3.37
C ASN A 513 -5.28 -8.94 -2.18
N GLN A 514 -5.94 -8.53 -1.10
CA GLN A 514 -6.39 -9.40 -0.03
C GLN A 514 -7.74 -9.99 -0.41
#